data_cf2c0f41768fbd77f17590002bd1f82f
#
_entry.id   cf2c0f41768fbd77f17590002bd1f82f
#
_cell.length_a   1.000
_cell.length_b   1.000
_cell.length_c   1.000
_cell.angle_alpha   90.00
_cell.angle_beta   90.00
_cell.angle_gamma   90.00
#
_symmetry.space_group_name_H-M   'P 1'
#
loop_
_entity.id
_entity.type
_entity.pdbx_description
1 polymer ?
#
loop_
_entity_poly.entity_id
_entity_poly.type
_entity_poly.pdbx_seq_one_letter_code
_entity_poly.pdbx_strand_id
1 'polypeptide(L)'
;MKPILCKAGQQLRLQVDDNYASRDTSSDGWLGDYRHASRPSDHNPDAEGIVRAIDIDRDLSGKAKPDLMPDLADQIRHAAKSDKRIAYIIFAGKIASPRMGWRWRKYSGINPHTKHCHISFTKKGDADSSFFNIPMIGGTA
;
A
#
# COMPACT_ATOMS: atom_id res chain seq x y z
N MET A 1 1.41 5.62 23.60
CA MET A 1 2.26 6.13 22.50
C MET A 1 1.40 6.43 21.29
N LYS A 2 1.56 7.59 20.70
CA LYS A 2 0.76 7.99 19.53
C LYS A 2 1.21 7.21 18.30
N PRO A 3 0.28 6.54 17.58
CA PRO A 3 0.66 5.81 16.36
C PRO A 3 1.26 6.73 15.29
N ILE A 4 2.21 6.19 14.53
CA ILE A 4 2.82 6.89 13.41
C ILE A 4 3.00 5.94 12.24
N LEU A 5 2.65 6.39 11.04
CA LEU A 5 2.87 5.63 9.82
C LEU A 5 4.37 5.62 9.50
N CYS A 6 4.92 4.46 9.10
CA CYS A 6 6.31 4.36 8.70
C CYS A 6 6.63 5.34 7.58
N LYS A 7 7.90 5.76 7.48
CA LYS A 7 8.30 6.80 6.50
C LYS A 7 8.07 6.35 5.07
N ALA A 8 8.31 5.08 4.76
CA ALA A 8 8.04 4.55 3.42
C ALA A 8 6.55 4.65 3.06
N GLY A 9 5.65 4.36 4.00
CA GLY A 9 4.22 4.51 3.78
C GLY A 9 3.81 5.95 3.54
N GLN A 10 4.37 6.88 4.31
CA GLN A 10 4.15 8.32 4.09
C GLN A 10 4.63 8.75 2.71
N GLN A 11 5.79 8.27 2.29
CA GLN A 11 6.38 8.63 1.00
C GLN A 11 5.56 8.07 -0.18
N LEU A 12 5.14 6.81 -0.09
CA LEU A 12 4.33 6.21 -1.16
C LEU A 12 3.01 6.97 -1.32
N ARG A 13 2.33 7.25 -0.21
CA ARG A 13 1.08 8.01 -0.22
C ARG A 13 1.27 9.40 -0.80
N LEU A 14 2.36 10.08 -0.44
CA LEU A 14 2.67 11.41 -0.97
C LEU A 14 2.82 11.39 -2.49
N GLN A 15 3.53 10.40 -3.04
CA GLN A 15 3.70 10.28 -4.49
C GLN A 15 2.38 9.99 -5.20
N VAL A 16 1.50 9.18 -4.60
CA VAL A 16 0.16 8.96 -5.15
C VAL A 16 -0.62 10.26 -5.16
N ASP A 17 -0.62 11.02 -4.06
CA ASP A 17 -1.34 12.30 -3.97
C ASP A 17 -0.80 13.33 -4.95
N ASP A 18 0.51 13.40 -5.12
CA ASP A 18 1.14 14.35 -6.04
C ASP A 18 0.78 14.08 -7.51
N ASN A 19 0.57 12.82 -7.86
CA ASN A 19 0.29 12.44 -9.24
C ASN A 19 -1.20 12.30 -9.54
N TYR A 20 -2.04 12.16 -8.53
CA TYR A 20 -3.50 11.98 -8.65
C TYR A 20 -4.22 12.87 -7.66
N ALA A 21 -4.05 14.18 -7.81
CA ALA A 21 -4.55 15.17 -6.85
C ALA A 21 -6.08 15.17 -6.70
N SER A 22 -6.81 14.72 -7.71
CA SER A 22 -8.28 14.68 -7.69
C SER A 22 -8.84 13.31 -7.31
N ARG A 23 -7.99 12.37 -6.90
CA ARG A 23 -8.43 11.02 -6.59
C ARG A 23 -9.43 10.96 -5.42
N ASP A 24 -10.24 9.92 -5.39
CA ASP A 24 -11.09 9.60 -4.25
C ASP A 24 -10.20 9.07 -3.11
N THR A 25 -10.45 9.51 -1.90
CA THR A 25 -9.72 9.07 -0.71
C THR A 25 -10.64 8.42 0.33
N SER A 26 -11.90 8.18 -0.02
CA SER A 26 -12.89 7.72 0.96
C SER A 26 -12.59 6.34 1.56
N SER A 27 -11.86 5.48 0.84
CA SER A 27 -11.45 4.17 1.38
C SER A 27 -9.97 4.11 1.72
N ASP A 28 -9.27 5.26 1.76
CA ASP A 28 -7.89 5.33 2.25
C ASP A 28 -7.85 5.02 3.75
N GLY A 29 -6.72 4.45 4.18
CA GLY A 29 -6.49 4.20 5.60
C GLY A 29 -5.05 3.77 5.86
N TRP A 30 -4.65 3.84 7.13
CA TRP A 30 -3.37 3.31 7.57
C TRP A 30 -3.46 2.76 9.00
N LEU A 31 -4.22 3.42 9.87
CA LEU A 31 -4.37 2.98 11.26
C LEU A 31 -5.56 2.02 11.38
N GLY A 32 -5.33 0.88 12.02
CA GLY A 32 -6.40 -0.09 12.28
C GLY A 32 -7.43 0.47 13.26
N ASP A 33 -8.70 0.14 13.01
CA ASP A 33 -9.80 0.47 13.91
C ASP A 33 -9.92 -0.61 15.00
N TYR A 34 -10.96 -0.50 15.84
CA TYR A 34 -11.16 -1.46 16.93
C TYR A 34 -11.34 -2.92 16.44
N ARG A 35 -11.78 -3.11 15.20
CA ARG A 35 -11.92 -4.47 14.63
C ARG A 35 -10.58 -5.08 14.27
N HIS A 36 -9.58 -4.25 13.93
CA HIS A 36 -8.23 -4.71 13.66
C HIS A 36 -7.44 -4.93 14.96
N ALA A 37 -7.73 -4.17 16.01
CA ALA A 37 -6.97 -4.19 17.26
C ALA A 37 -6.98 -5.55 17.96
N SER A 38 -8.02 -6.37 17.74
CA SER A 38 -8.17 -7.68 18.38
C SER A 38 -7.54 -8.84 17.59
N ARG A 39 -6.92 -8.57 16.46
CA ARG A 39 -6.31 -9.60 15.60
C ARG A 39 -5.05 -9.07 14.91
N PRO A 40 -4.14 -9.97 14.49
CA PRO A 40 -2.93 -9.54 13.76
C PRO A 40 -3.29 -8.76 12.50
N SER A 41 -2.66 -7.60 12.32
CA SER A 41 -2.82 -6.76 11.15
C SER A 41 -1.65 -5.77 11.09
N ASP A 42 -1.15 -5.50 9.88
CA ASP A 42 -0.10 -4.50 9.68
C ASP A 42 -0.60 -3.07 9.86
N HIS A 43 -1.92 -2.88 9.92
CA HIS A 43 -2.52 -1.59 10.29
C HIS A 43 -2.45 -1.31 11.79
N ASN A 44 -2.08 -2.31 12.59
CA ASN A 44 -1.90 -2.13 14.02
C ASN A 44 -0.49 -1.64 14.31
N PRO A 45 -0.32 -0.64 15.19
CA PRO A 45 1.01 -0.18 15.58
C PRO A 45 1.76 -1.29 16.31
N ASP A 46 3.09 -1.32 16.15
CA ASP A 46 3.95 -2.22 16.93
C ASP A 46 4.20 -1.63 18.33
N ALA A 47 5.14 -2.26 19.08
CA ALA A 47 5.45 -1.81 20.43
C ALA A 47 5.97 -0.37 20.51
N GLU A 48 6.50 0.16 19.41
CA GLU A 48 7.01 1.53 19.32
C GLU A 48 6.00 2.50 18.70
N GLY A 49 4.80 2.02 18.36
CA GLY A 49 3.75 2.83 17.75
C GLY A 49 3.84 2.94 16.24
N ILE A 50 4.68 2.16 15.57
CA ILE A 50 4.88 2.24 14.12
C ILE A 50 3.86 1.36 13.40
N VAL A 51 3.18 1.93 12.40
CA VAL A 51 2.26 1.23 11.51
C VAL A 51 2.93 1.04 10.16
N ARG A 52 2.89 -0.17 9.62
CA ARG A 52 3.58 -0.54 8.37
C ARG A 52 2.61 -0.99 7.29
N ALA A 53 1.52 -0.25 7.12
CA ALA A 53 0.55 -0.53 6.06
C ALA A 53 -0.21 0.72 5.68
N ILE A 54 -0.56 0.81 4.39
CA ILE A 54 -1.51 1.81 3.88
C ILE A 54 -2.52 1.14 2.97
N ASP A 55 -3.73 1.69 2.94
CA ASP A 55 -4.74 1.42 1.93
C ASP A 55 -4.91 2.67 1.08
N ILE A 56 -4.84 2.51 -0.24
CA ILE A 56 -5.04 3.59 -1.22
C ILE A 56 -6.32 3.30 -1.97
N ASP A 57 -7.26 4.25 -1.97
CA ASP A 57 -8.53 4.12 -2.68
C ASP A 57 -8.27 3.76 -4.16
N ARG A 58 -9.08 2.84 -4.68
CA ARG A 58 -8.98 2.37 -6.06
C ARG A 58 -9.15 3.47 -7.10
N ASP A 59 -9.98 4.48 -6.80
CA ASP A 59 -10.35 5.51 -7.76
C ASP A 59 -9.32 6.63 -7.84
N LEU A 60 -8.28 6.41 -8.64
CA LEU A 60 -7.20 7.37 -8.81
C LEU A 60 -7.64 8.61 -9.61
N SER A 61 -8.62 8.46 -10.50
CA SER A 61 -9.08 9.59 -11.32
C SER A 61 -10.04 10.52 -10.57
N GLY A 62 -10.68 10.03 -9.52
CA GLY A 62 -11.75 10.73 -8.82
C GLY A 62 -13.08 10.68 -9.53
N LYS A 63 -13.16 9.97 -10.67
CA LYS A 63 -14.35 9.88 -11.53
C LYS A 63 -14.77 8.44 -11.79
N ALA A 64 -14.21 7.49 -11.04
CA ALA A 64 -14.34 6.05 -11.21
C ALA A 64 -13.73 5.50 -12.50
N LYS A 65 -13.53 6.31 -13.50
CA LYS A 65 -12.92 5.92 -14.79
C LYS A 65 -11.97 7.01 -15.28
N PRO A 66 -10.86 6.61 -15.92
CA PRO A 66 -10.41 5.22 -16.13
C PRO A 66 -10.03 4.54 -14.81
N ASP A 67 -10.14 3.21 -14.77
CA ASP A 67 -9.76 2.41 -13.61
C ASP A 67 -8.25 2.12 -13.68
N LEU A 68 -7.46 2.96 -13.03
CA LEU A 68 -6.00 2.92 -13.12
C LEU A 68 -5.32 2.08 -12.05
N MET A 69 -6.02 1.72 -10.96
CA MET A 69 -5.40 1.01 -9.86
C MET A 69 -4.83 -0.35 -10.24
N PRO A 70 -5.45 -1.16 -11.13
CA PRO A 70 -4.82 -2.42 -11.53
C PRO A 70 -3.40 -2.23 -12.08
N ASP A 71 -3.17 -1.20 -12.88
CA ASP A 71 -1.85 -0.90 -13.42
C ASP A 71 -0.89 -0.39 -12.34
N LEU A 72 -1.35 0.49 -11.46
CA LEU A 72 -0.51 0.99 -10.36
C LEU A 72 -0.14 -0.15 -9.41
N ALA A 73 -1.10 -0.99 -9.03
CA ALA A 73 -0.83 -2.14 -8.17
C ALA A 73 0.24 -3.05 -8.79
N ASP A 74 0.16 -3.30 -10.09
CA ASP A 74 1.14 -4.12 -10.79
C ASP A 74 2.52 -3.46 -10.85
N GLN A 75 2.58 -2.14 -11.01
CA GLN A 75 3.84 -1.40 -10.98
C GLN A 75 4.48 -1.39 -9.58
N ILE A 76 3.67 -1.29 -8.53
CA ILE A 76 4.18 -1.40 -7.15
C ILE A 76 4.74 -2.81 -6.93
N ARG A 77 4.03 -3.83 -7.34
CA ARG A 77 4.50 -5.22 -7.28
C ARG A 77 5.85 -5.38 -7.99
N HIS A 78 5.98 -4.81 -9.18
CA HIS A 78 7.21 -4.91 -9.95
C HIS A 78 8.38 -4.21 -9.26
N ALA A 79 8.14 -3.00 -8.73
CA ALA A 79 9.15 -2.25 -7.99
C ALA A 79 9.60 -2.98 -6.72
N ALA A 80 8.69 -3.70 -6.08
CA ALA A 80 8.97 -4.43 -4.85
C ALA A 80 10.00 -5.53 -5.00
N LYS A 81 10.24 -6.01 -6.22
CA LYS A 81 11.28 -7.01 -6.48
C LYS A 81 12.67 -6.51 -6.08
N SER A 82 12.91 -5.22 -6.21
CA SER A 82 14.19 -4.58 -5.85
C SER A 82 14.10 -3.64 -4.66
N ASP A 83 12.93 -3.09 -4.38
CA ASP A 83 12.74 -2.18 -3.24
C ASP A 83 12.29 -2.98 -2.00
N LYS A 84 13.22 -3.23 -1.10
CA LYS A 84 12.99 -4.09 0.07
C LYS A 84 12.19 -3.43 1.18
N ARG A 85 11.71 -2.20 0.98
CA ARG A 85 10.79 -1.55 1.93
C ARG A 85 9.38 -2.08 1.81
N ILE A 86 9.00 -2.70 0.68
CA ILE A 86 7.67 -3.26 0.47
C ILE A 86 7.65 -4.72 0.87
N ALA A 87 6.73 -5.09 1.76
CA ALA A 87 6.59 -6.45 2.27
C ALA A 87 5.65 -7.31 1.42
N TYR A 88 4.49 -6.77 1.08
CA TYR A 88 3.52 -7.43 0.18
C TYR A 88 2.45 -6.43 -0.26
N ILE A 89 1.67 -6.83 -1.25
CA ILE A 89 0.57 -6.01 -1.78
C ILE A 89 -0.65 -6.91 -2.00
N ILE A 90 -1.83 -6.40 -1.64
CA ILE A 90 -3.10 -7.10 -1.85
C ILE A 90 -4.03 -6.19 -2.64
N PHE A 91 -4.57 -6.70 -3.74
CA PHE A 91 -5.56 -5.96 -4.53
C PHE A 91 -6.43 -6.92 -5.33
N ALA A 92 -7.74 -6.64 -5.38
CA ALA A 92 -8.71 -7.36 -6.22
C ALA A 92 -8.65 -8.89 -6.04
N GLY A 93 -8.56 -9.33 -4.79
CA GLY A 93 -8.56 -10.75 -4.46
C GLY A 93 -7.25 -11.48 -4.71
N LYS A 94 -6.16 -10.73 -4.94
CA LYS A 94 -4.83 -11.31 -5.19
C LYS A 94 -3.80 -10.70 -4.27
N ILE A 95 -2.77 -11.49 -3.96
CA ILE A 95 -1.62 -11.06 -3.15
C ILE A 95 -0.33 -11.34 -3.91
N ALA A 96 0.64 -10.45 -3.78
CA ALA A 96 2.00 -10.66 -4.26
C ALA A 96 2.97 -10.41 -3.11
N SER A 97 3.97 -11.28 -2.96
CA SER A 97 4.94 -11.22 -1.88
C SER A 97 6.25 -11.88 -2.29
N PRO A 98 7.37 -11.64 -1.57
CA PRO A 98 8.65 -12.29 -1.87
C PRO A 98 8.57 -13.82 -1.80
N ARG A 99 7.75 -14.32 -0.90
CA ARG A 99 7.55 -15.74 -0.66
C ARG A 99 7.16 -16.50 -1.93
N MET A 100 6.44 -15.85 -2.83
CA MET A 100 5.94 -16.42 -4.06
C MET A 100 6.60 -15.79 -5.29
N GLY A 101 7.79 -15.22 -5.15
CA GLY A 101 8.53 -14.59 -6.23
C GLY A 101 7.84 -13.36 -6.81
N TRP A 102 7.05 -12.66 -6.01
CA TRP A 102 6.28 -11.47 -6.40
C TRP A 102 5.24 -11.73 -7.49
N ARG A 103 4.87 -12.98 -7.74
CA ARG A 103 3.77 -13.29 -8.67
C ARG A 103 2.43 -13.10 -7.97
N TRP A 104 1.44 -12.61 -8.70
CA TRP A 104 0.08 -12.53 -8.19
C TRP A 104 -0.47 -13.92 -7.88
N ARG A 105 -0.99 -14.11 -6.69
CA ARG A 105 -1.60 -15.37 -6.24
C ARG A 105 -2.95 -15.06 -5.62
N LYS A 106 -3.84 -16.04 -5.62
CA LYS A 106 -5.14 -15.88 -4.98
C LYS A 106 -4.96 -15.53 -3.50
N TYR A 107 -5.67 -14.49 -3.05
CA TYR A 107 -5.72 -14.10 -1.66
C TYR A 107 -6.96 -14.70 -1.01
N SER A 108 -6.80 -15.47 0.09
CA SER A 108 -7.89 -16.14 0.79
C SER A 108 -8.27 -15.47 2.10
N GLY A 109 -7.75 -14.26 2.36
CA GLY A 109 -8.09 -13.51 3.56
C GLY A 109 -9.53 -13.00 3.56
N ILE A 110 -9.94 -12.42 4.69
CA ILE A 110 -11.32 -11.96 4.91
C ILE A 110 -11.70 -10.82 3.96
N ASN A 111 -10.80 -9.85 3.75
CA ASN A 111 -11.05 -8.70 2.89
C ASN A 111 -10.27 -8.83 1.59
N PRO A 112 -10.93 -9.02 0.43
CA PRO A 112 -10.24 -9.14 -0.85
C PRO A 112 -9.64 -7.85 -1.37
N HIS A 113 -9.88 -6.71 -0.72
CA HIS A 113 -9.33 -5.40 -1.12
C HIS A 113 -9.73 -5.02 -2.54
N THR A 114 -11.03 -4.99 -2.83
CA THR A 114 -11.55 -4.58 -4.15
C THR A 114 -11.71 -3.07 -4.30
N LYS A 115 -11.92 -2.35 -3.18
CA LYS A 115 -12.16 -0.89 -3.19
C LYS A 115 -10.89 -0.09 -2.93
N HIS A 116 -9.83 -0.73 -2.49
CA HIS A 116 -8.55 -0.08 -2.23
C HIS A 116 -7.42 -1.08 -2.41
N CYS A 117 -6.23 -0.57 -2.66
CA CYS A 117 -5.02 -1.38 -2.73
C CYS A 117 -4.33 -1.34 -1.38
N HIS A 118 -4.04 -2.49 -0.81
CA HIS A 118 -3.31 -2.62 0.45
C HIS A 118 -1.83 -2.84 0.19
N ILE A 119 -0.98 -2.00 0.77
CA ILE A 119 0.47 -2.15 0.70
C ILE A 119 1.03 -2.26 2.12
N SER A 120 1.76 -3.33 2.41
CA SER A 120 2.47 -3.50 3.66
C SER A 120 3.96 -3.26 3.47
N PHE A 121 4.62 -2.72 4.50
CA PHE A 121 6.02 -2.35 4.47
C PHE A 121 6.84 -3.20 5.43
N THR A 122 8.13 -3.33 5.15
CA THR A 122 9.10 -3.96 6.05
C THR A 122 9.66 -2.92 7.02
N LYS A 123 10.39 -3.39 8.03
CA LYS A 123 11.09 -2.51 8.97
C LYS A 123 12.11 -1.60 8.28
N LYS A 124 12.62 -1.99 7.12
CA LYS A 124 13.51 -1.14 6.32
C LYS A 124 12.87 0.19 5.93
N GLY A 125 11.55 0.24 5.85
CA GLY A 125 10.81 1.46 5.52
C GLY A 125 10.50 2.36 6.70
N ASP A 126 10.82 1.96 7.94
CA ASP A 126 10.42 2.73 9.12
C ASP A 126 10.97 4.15 9.09
N ALA A 127 12.22 4.32 8.70
CA ALA A 127 12.89 5.62 8.65
C ALA A 127 13.35 6.00 7.24
N ASP A 128 12.99 5.24 6.21
CA ASP A 128 13.44 5.44 4.83
C ASP A 128 12.32 6.00 3.96
N SER A 129 12.37 7.31 3.74
CA SER A 129 11.42 8.04 2.89
C SER A 129 11.98 8.28 1.48
N SER A 130 12.94 7.47 1.03
CA SER A 130 13.49 7.61 -0.33
C SER A 130 12.37 7.49 -1.37
N PHE A 131 12.56 8.20 -2.48
CA PHE A 131 11.60 8.20 -3.58
C PHE A 131 11.39 6.78 -4.13
N PHE A 132 10.13 6.43 -4.39
CA PHE A 132 9.80 5.16 -5.04
C PHE A 132 9.85 5.34 -6.56
N ASN A 133 10.70 4.57 -7.22
CA ASN A 133 10.82 4.64 -8.67
C ASN A 133 9.73 3.80 -9.34
N ILE A 134 8.52 4.34 -9.32
CA ILE A 134 7.33 3.70 -9.88
C ILE A 134 6.78 4.64 -10.95
N PRO A 135 6.69 4.20 -12.23
CA PRO A 135 6.37 5.12 -13.33
C PRO A 135 5.10 5.93 -13.15
N MET A 136 4.00 5.32 -12.73
CA MET A 136 2.72 6.03 -12.58
C MET A 136 2.71 7.08 -11.49
N ILE A 137 3.68 7.07 -10.58
CA ILE A 137 3.76 8.03 -9.47
C ILE A 137 5.10 8.76 -9.44
N GLY A 138 5.54 9.16 -10.63
CA GLY A 138 6.67 10.08 -10.79
C GLY A 138 8.01 9.43 -11.09
N GLY A 139 8.07 8.11 -11.16
CA GLY A 139 9.30 7.39 -11.47
C GLY A 139 9.58 7.31 -12.97
N THR A 140 10.64 6.58 -13.32
CA THR A 140 11.02 6.31 -14.70
C THR A 140 10.68 4.87 -15.09
N ALA A 141 10.43 4.67 -16.37
CA ALA A 141 10.10 3.34 -16.90
C ALA A 141 11.30 2.37 -16.83
#